data_20d1dc0ae936a040790beb6807c33bec
#
_entry.id   20d1dc0ae936a040790beb6807c33bec
#
_cell.length_a   1.000
_cell.length_b   1.000
_cell.length_c   1.000
_cell.angle_alpha   90.00
_cell.angle_beta   90.00
_cell.angle_gamma   90.00
#
_symmetry.space_group_name_H-M   'P 1'
#
loop_
_entity.id
_entity.type
_entity.pdbx_description
1 polymer ?
#
loop_
_entity_poly.entity_id
_entity_poly.type
_entity_poly.pdbx_seq_one_letter_code
_entity_poly.pdbx_strand_id
1 'polypeptide(L)'
;MKGQNKLFIAIIIALLLGVGIGGVVHVNYPDSAEPFSKNIKLLGTVFIRLVQMIIAPLVFTTLVVGIAKMSDIKMIGRVGTKAMLWFISASLVSLFIGLMLVNWLEPGHVTKLPIQDVASADELLKSSKSFSMEDFVKHMIPKSLFEAFATNEVLQIVVFAVMFGVALANLGEEYSKPVVKLFDIIAHAILKMVGYIMWFAPLGVLGAIAAVVATNGFEIFKVYAIYLRDFFFAIAVLWLVLLLVGYLILGNRLFDLLKRIKEPLLIAFSTTSSEAVFPKLVEELEKFGCNSRIVSFILPLGYSFNLDGSMMYMTFASIFIAQIYGIEMTLGQQITMLLVLMLTSKGIAGVPRASLVIIVATCSMFGIPPEGIALILPIDHFCDMGRSMTNVLGNTLATSAVSKWEGQLTEPLDKI
;
A
#
# COMPACT_ATOMS: atom_id res chain seq x y z
N MET A 1 -18.65 7.19 -5.82
CA MET A 1 -18.58 8.45 -5.07
C MET A 1 -19.51 8.53 -3.85
N LYS A 2 -20.87 8.38 -3.97
CA LYS A 2 -21.76 8.46 -2.79
C LYS A 2 -21.49 7.44 -1.68
N GLY A 3 -21.02 6.23 -2.00
CA GLY A 3 -20.73 5.19 -1.01
C GLY A 3 -19.42 5.41 -0.23
N GLN A 4 -18.38 5.92 -0.86
CA GLN A 4 -17.07 6.17 -0.24
C GLN A 4 -17.13 7.29 0.79
N ASN A 5 -17.85 8.38 0.47
CA ASN A 5 -18.07 9.45 1.43
C ASN A 5 -18.86 8.96 2.66
N LYS A 6 -19.82 8.03 2.47
CA LYS A 6 -20.57 7.45 3.59
C LYS A 6 -19.68 6.60 4.50
N LEU A 7 -18.80 5.78 3.91
CA LEU A 7 -17.87 4.95 4.68
C LEU A 7 -16.86 5.82 5.45
N PHE A 8 -16.32 6.86 4.81
CA PHE A 8 -15.43 7.81 5.47
C PHE A 8 -16.11 8.49 6.67
N ILE A 9 -17.33 9.00 6.47
CA ILE A 9 -18.12 9.61 7.56
C ILE A 9 -18.37 8.58 8.67
N ALA A 10 -18.73 7.33 8.32
CA ALA A 10 -18.94 6.27 9.30
C ALA A 10 -17.67 5.96 10.12
N ILE A 11 -16.49 5.99 9.50
CA ILE A 11 -15.20 5.80 10.21
C ILE A 11 -14.92 6.99 11.15
N ILE A 12 -15.16 8.23 10.72
CA ILE A 12 -15.00 9.40 11.59
C ILE A 12 -15.95 9.33 12.77
N ILE A 13 -17.23 8.99 12.54
CA ILE A 13 -18.21 8.80 13.61
C ILE A 13 -17.77 7.70 14.56
N ALA A 14 -17.32 6.56 14.03
CA ALA A 14 -16.83 5.42 14.82
C ALA A 14 -15.60 5.79 15.67
N LEU A 15 -14.68 6.58 15.09
CA LEU A 15 -13.53 7.12 15.81
C LEU A 15 -13.98 8.01 16.98
N LEU A 16 -14.85 8.99 16.72
CA LEU A 16 -15.34 9.91 17.76
C LEU A 16 -16.11 9.16 18.86
N LEU A 17 -16.96 8.20 18.47
CA LEU A 17 -17.67 7.34 19.43
C LEU A 17 -16.69 6.47 20.23
N GLY A 18 -15.69 5.89 19.60
CA GLY A 18 -14.65 5.10 20.26
C GLY A 18 -13.88 5.91 21.30
N VAL A 19 -13.54 7.16 20.94
CA VAL A 19 -12.92 8.12 21.87
C VAL A 19 -13.84 8.43 23.05
N GLY A 20 -15.10 8.77 22.76
CA GLY A 20 -16.08 9.11 23.79
C GLY A 20 -16.32 7.95 24.74
N ILE A 21 -16.60 6.76 24.22
CA ILE A 21 -16.87 5.55 25.02
C ILE A 21 -15.62 5.16 25.83
N GLY A 22 -14.44 5.08 25.17
CA GLY A 22 -13.19 4.75 25.85
C GLY A 22 -12.82 5.77 26.93
N GLY A 23 -13.00 7.08 26.65
CA GLY A 23 -12.75 8.15 27.62
C GLY A 23 -13.68 8.09 28.83
N VAL A 24 -14.99 7.82 28.63
CA VAL A 24 -15.95 7.63 29.73
C VAL A 24 -15.54 6.44 30.61
N VAL A 25 -15.13 5.32 29.98
CA VAL A 25 -14.68 4.13 30.73
C VAL A 25 -13.38 4.44 31.48
N HIS A 26 -12.41 5.10 30.84
CA HIS A 26 -11.13 5.46 31.46
C HIS A 26 -11.30 6.33 32.71
N VAL A 27 -12.16 7.34 32.62
CA VAL A 27 -12.33 8.33 33.69
C VAL A 27 -13.27 7.83 34.81
N ASN A 28 -14.39 7.20 34.42
CA ASN A 28 -15.45 6.87 35.40
C ASN A 28 -15.42 5.41 35.90
N TYR A 29 -14.76 4.51 35.13
CA TYR A 29 -14.75 3.07 35.45
C TYR A 29 -13.35 2.47 35.26
N PRO A 30 -12.30 3.00 35.92
CA PRO A 30 -10.92 2.55 35.69
C PRO A 30 -10.72 1.06 35.98
N ASP A 31 -11.39 0.51 37.02
CA ASP A 31 -11.32 -0.91 37.35
C ASP A 31 -11.96 -1.83 36.30
N SER A 32 -12.85 -1.31 35.48
CA SER A 32 -13.51 -2.03 34.38
C SER A 32 -12.86 -1.77 33.02
N ALA A 33 -11.83 -0.92 32.94
CA ALA A 33 -11.20 -0.51 31.69
C ALA A 33 -10.57 -1.69 30.95
N GLU A 34 -9.90 -2.59 31.67
CA GLU A 34 -9.24 -3.76 31.09
C GLU A 34 -10.24 -4.83 30.59
N PRO A 35 -11.24 -5.29 31.39
CA PRO A 35 -12.28 -6.19 30.88
C PRO A 35 -13.07 -5.59 29.71
N PHE A 36 -13.39 -4.31 29.77
CA PHE A 36 -14.07 -3.60 28.66
C PHE A 36 -13.20 -3.62 27.42
N SER A 37 -11.93 -3.24 27.52
CA SER A 37 -10.98 -3.23 26.41
C SER A 37 -10.89 -4.60 25.76
N LYS A 38 -10.75 -5.68 26.53
CA LYS A 38 -10.70 -7.05 26.02
C LYS A 38 -11.93 -7.42 25.19
N ASN A 39 -13.12 -7.07 25.66
CA ASN A 39 -14.37 -7.38 24.96
C ASN A 39 -14.57 -6.54 23.71
N ILE A 40 -14.37 -5.22 23.79
CA ILE A 40 -14.61 -4.32 22.66
C ILE A 40 -13.57 -4.49 21.54
N LYS A 41 -12.34 -4.90 21.89
CA LYS A 41 -11.27 -5.25 20.96
C LYS A 41 -11.66 -6.38 19.99
N LEU A 42 -12.63 -7.25 20.37
CA LEU A 42 -13.15 -8.30 19.49
C LEU A 42 -13.68 -7.77 18.17
N LEU A 43 -14.22 -6.55 18.13
CA LEU A 43 -14.68 -5.91 16.89
C LEU A 43 -13.50 -5.65 15.93
N GLY A 44 -12.38 -5.17 16.47
CA GLY A 44 -11.13 -5.02 15.72
C GLY A 44 -10.60 -6.36 15.23
N THR A 45 -10.56 -7.36 16.09
CA THR A 45 -10.08 -8.72 15.77
C THR A 45 -10.91 -9.36 14.65
N VAL A 46 -12.23 -9.25 14.69
CA VAL A 46 -13.11 -9.75 13.62
C VAL A 46 -12.80 -9.06 12.30
N PHE A 47 -12.66 -7.72 12.31
CA PHE A 47 -12.31 -6.99 11.10
C PHE A 47 -10.95 -7.44 10.52
N ILE A 48 -9.92 -7.56 11.36
CA ILE A 48 -8.59 -8.02 10.92
C ILE A 48 -8.64 -9.44 10.34
N ARG A 49 -9.36 -10.37 10.96
CA ARG A 49 -9.54 -11.74 10.42
C ARG A 49 -10.24 -11.74 9.07
N LEU A 50 -11.25 -10.88 8.87
CA LEU A 50 -11.92 -10.73 7.58
C LEU A 50 -10.95 -10.22 6.50
N VAL A 51 -10.05 -9.29 6.86
CA VAL A 51 -9.00 -8.81 5.94
C VAL A 51 -7.99 -9.92 5.65
N GLN A 52 -7.49 -10.62 6.66
CA GLN A 52 -6.50 -11.70 6.49
C GLN A 52 -6.99 -12.82 5.57
N MET A 53 -8.27 -13.17 5.64
CA MET A 53 -8.90 -14.21 4.81
C MET A 53 -8.72 -13.99 3.30
N ILE A 54 -8.63 -12.73 2.86
CA ILE A 54 -8.57 -12.39 1.44
C ILE A 54 -7.16 -12.11 0.93
N ILE A 55 -6.13 -12.07 1.80
CA ILE A 55 -4.76 -11.70 1.43
C ILE A 55 -4.18 -12.68 0.41
N ALA A 56 -4.10 -13.95 0.76
CA ALA A 56 -3.48 -14.98 -0.06
C ALA A 56 -4.09 -15.06 -1.48
N PRO A 57 -5.41 -15.20 -1.66
CA PRO A 57 -6.01 -15.28 -2.98
C PRO A 57 -5.92 -13.96 -3.75
N LEU A 58 -5.96 -12.80 -3.08
CA LEU A 58 -5.81 -11.51 -3.75
C LEU A 58 -4.41 -11.35 -4.33
N VAL A 59 -3.39 -11.54 -3.50
CA VAL A 59 -1.98 -11.40 -3.93
C VAL A 59 -1.66 -12.34 -5.08
N PHE A 60 -2.07 -13.61 -4.99
CA PHE A 60 -1.84 -14.59 -6.05
C PHE A 60 -2.49 -14.18 -7.38
N THR A 61 -3.78 -13.93 -7.36
CA THR A 61 -4.54 -13.67 -8.61
C THR A 61 -4.09 -12.37 -9.29
N THR A 62 -3.88 -11.30 -8.53
CA THR A 62 -3.46 -10.00 -9.09
C THR A 62 -2.05 -10.06 -9.67
N LEU A 63 -1.11 -10.77 -9.01
CA LEU A 63 0.25 -10.93 -9.52
C LEU A 63 0.28 -11.78 -10.79
N VAL A 64 -0.41 -12.92 -10.81
CA VAL A 64 -0.49 -13.78 -12.00
C VAL A 64 -1.05 -13.02 -13.19
N VAL A 65 -2.15 -12.30 -12.99
CA VAL A 65 -2.76 -11.48 -14.05
C VAL A 65 -1.83 -10.35 -14.51
N GLY A 66 -1.21 -9.64 -13.56
CA GLY A 66 -0.30 -8.54 -13.86
C GLY A 66 0.88 -9.00 -14.72
N ILE A 67 1.51 -10.12 -14.36
CA ILE A 67 2.67 -10.66 -15.07
C ILE A 67 2.28 -11.26 -16.41
N ALA A 68 1.22 -12.07 -16.46
CA ALA A 68 0.79 -12.74 -17.70
C ALA A 68 0.26 -11.75 -18.76
N LYS A 69 -0.31 -10.61 -18.37
CA LYS A 69 -0.69 -9.53 -19.30
C LYS A 69 0.52 -8.85 -19.98
N MET A 70 1.74 -9.06 -19.48
CA MET A 70 2.99 -8.57 -20.10
C MET A 70 3.49 -9.44 -21.26
N SER A 71 2.70 -10.41 -21.73
CA SER A 71 3.12 -11.47 -22.67
C SER A 71 3.50 -11.00 -24.07
N ASP A 72 3.21 -9.77 -24.48
CA ASP A 72 3.59 -9.25 -25.81
C ASP A 72 4.99 -8.58 -25.80
N ILE A 73 5.97 -9.39 -25.46
CA ILE A 73 7.39 -8.97 -25.25
C ILE A 73 8.00 -8.41 -26.55
N LYS A 74 7.60 -8.90 -27.71
CA LYS A 74 8.20 -8.48 -29.00
C LYS A 74 7.84 -7.05 -29.40
N MET A 75 6.65 -6.61 -29.11
CA MET A 75 6.18 -5.24 -29.40
C MET A 75 6.60 -4.25 -28.30
N ILE A 76 6.81 -4.76 -27.11
CA ILE A 76 6.91 -4.03 -25.86
C ILE A 76 8.37 -3.97 -25.34
N GLY A 77 9.24 -4.82 -25.87
CA GLY A 77 10.57 -5.09 -25.29
C GLY A 77 11.33 -3.83 -24.82
N ARG A 78 11.60 -2.88 -25.69
CA ARG A 78 12.37 -1.68 -25.33
C ARG A 78 11.59 -0.72 -24.44
N VAL A 79 10.33 -0.44 -24.78
CA VAL A 79 9.45 0.47 -24.01
C VAL A 79 9.14 -0.15 -22.65
N GLY A 80 8.80 -1.45 -22.63
CA GLY A 80 8.52 -2.20 -21.41
C GLY A 80 9.72 -2.26 -20.47
N THR A 81 10.92 -2.54 -20.98
CA THR A 81 12.15 -2.55 -20.18
C THR A 81 12.42 -1.19 -19.54
N LYS A 82 12.29 -0.09 -20.29
CA LYS A 82 12.46 1.27 -19.77
C LYS A 82 11.40 1.61 -18.71
N ALA A 83 10.15 1.24 -18.95
CA ALA A 83 9.08 1.42 -17.99
C ALA A 83 9.33 0.63 -16.70
N MET A 84 9.70 -0.66 -16.82
CA MET A 84 10.00 -1.51 -15.66
C MET A 84 11.22 -1.01 -14.86
N LEU A 85 12.28 -0.54 -15.54
CA LEU A 85 13.43 0.07 -14.86
C LEU A 85 12.99 1.31 -14.07
N TRP A 86 12.14 2.16 -14.67
CA TRP A 86 11.57 3.29 -13.94
C TRP A 86 10.76 2.84 -12.73
N PHE A 87 9.82 1.92 -12.92
CA PHE A 87 8.92 1.46 -11.85
C PHE A 87 9.68 0.84 -10.68
N ILE A 88 10.69 0.02 -10.97
CA ILE A 88 11.53 -0.58 -9.92
C ILE A 88 12.34 0.49 -9.21
N SER A 89 13.00 1.39 -9.95
CA SER A 89 13.83 2.46 -9.38
C SER A 89 12.99 3.42 -8.52
N ALA A 90 11.85 3.87 -9.03
CA ALA A 90 10.95 4.76 -8.31
C ALA A 90 10.38 4.10 -7.05
N SER A 91 9.97 2.81 -7.14
CA SER A 91 9.53 2.03 -5.98
C SER A 91 10.62 1.92 -4.92
N LEU A 92 11.87 1.58 -5.30
CA LEU A 92 13.00 1.50 -4.37
C LEU A 92 13.29 2.84 -3.70
N VAL A 93 13.29 3.92 -4.47
CA VAL A 93 13.50 5.28 -3.93
C VAL A 93 12.38 5.64 -2.96
N SER A 94 11.12 5.35 -3.30
CA SER A 94 9.97 5.63 -2.43
C SER A 94 10.01 4.85 -1.11
N LEU A 95 10.34 3.56 -1.18
CA LEU A 95 10.53 2.70 -0.02
C LEU A 95 11.68 3.21 0.86
N PHE A 96 12.81 3.55 0.23
CA PHE A 96 14.01 4.01 0.94
C PHE A 96 13.80 5.37 1.62
N ILE A 97 13.16 6.34 0.95
CA ILE A 97 12.80 7.63 1.55
C ILE A 97 11.85 7.40 2.73
N GLY A 98 10.85 6.52 2.57
CA GLY A 98 9.94 6.15 3.64
C GLY A 98 10.68 5.59 4.85
N LEU A 99 11.61 4.66 4.62
CA LEU A 99 12.43 4.05 5.66
C LEU A 99 13.32 5.08 6.39
N MET A 100 14.04 5.91 5.62
CA MET A 100 14.90 6.94 6.22
C MET A 100 14.09 7.89 7.08
N LEU A 101 12.98 8.38 6.58
CA LEU A 101 12.19 9.40 7.26
C LEU A 101 11.45 8.86 8.48
N VAL A 102 10.89 7.64 8.41
CA VAL A 102 10.20 7.05 9.57
C VAL A 102 11.18 6.71 10.71
N ASN A 103 12.41 6.29 10.37
CA ASN A 103 13.45 6.06 11.38
C ASN A 103 14.05 7.36 11.92
N TRP A 104 14.10 8.44 11.13
CA TRP A 104 14.60 9.74 11.58
C TRP A 104 13.59 10.50 12.44
N LEU A 105 12.31 10.42 12.09
CA LEU A 105 11.22 11.13 12.77
C LEU A 105 10.67 10.35 13.97
N GLU A 106 10.84 9.04 13.97
CA GLU A 106 10.43 8.10 15.04
C GLU A 106 9.00 8.33 15.57
N PRO A 107 7.99 8.44 14.68
CA PRO A 107 6.64 8.81 15.11
C PRO A 107 6.01 7.81 16.10
N GLY A 108 6.45 6.56 16.09
CA GLY A 108 5.94 5.51 16.98
C GLY A 108 6.55 5.56 18.40
N HIS A 109 7.71 6.18 18.59
CA HIS A 109 8.38 6.26 19.89
C HIS A 109 7.89 7.42 20.78
N VAL A 110 7.10 8.34 20.21
CA VAL A 110 6.63 9.55 20.93
C VAL A 110 5.71 9.18 22.09
N THR A 111 5.00 8.06 22.01
CA THR A 111 4.17 7.58 23.10
C THR A 111 4.42 6.08 23.28
N LYS A 112 5.02 5.70 24.40
CA LYS A 112 5.08 4.30 24.81
C LYS A 112 3.66 3.89 25.22
N LEU A 113 2.91 3.30 24.30
CA LEU A 113 1.64 2.67 24.66
C LEU A 113 1.97 1.45 25.52
N PRO A 114 1.34 1.29 26.69
CA PRO A 114 1.50 0.06 27.46
C PRO A 114 0.98 -1.10 26.63
N ILE A 115 1.89 -1.95 26.18
CA ILE A 115 1.55 -3.18 25.48
C ILE A 115 1.04 -4.14 26.54
N GLN A 116 -0.24 -4.39 26.55
CA GLN A 116 -0.90 -5.24 27.56
C GLN A 116 -0.57 -6.73 27.46
N ASP A 117 0.25 -7.16 26.51
CA ASP A 117 0.67 -8.54 26.34
C ASP A 117 2.19 -8.64 26.24
N VAL A 118 2.85 -8.54 27.39
CA VAL A 118 4.31 -8.70 27.50
C VAL A 118 4.74 -10.12 27.08
N ALA A 119 3.88 -11.13 27.23
CA ALA A 119 4.19 -12.50 26.82
C ALA A 119 4.28 -12.66 25.29
N SER A 120 3.44 -11.96 24.54
CA SER A 120 3.52 -11.92 23.07
C SER A 120 4.73 -11.09 22.59
N ALA A 121 5.12 -10.05 23.30
CA ALA A 121 6.31 -9.28 22.95
C ALA A 121 7.62 -10.07 23.16
N ASP A 122 7.74 -10.87 24.22
CA ASP A 122 8.91 -11.72 24.45
C ASP A 122 9.05 -12.84 23.43
N GLU A 123 7.94 -13.43 22.99
CA GLU A 123 7.91 -14.43 21.93
C GLU A 123 8.27 -13.83 20.57
N LEU A 124 7.78 -12.61 20.29
CA LEU A 124 8.09 -11.82 19.10
C LEU A 124 9.57 -11.38 19.05
N LEU A 125 10.13 -10.97 20.19
CA LEU A 125 11.56 -10.63 20.33
C LEU A 125 12.45 -11.87 20.10
N LYS A 126 12.02 -13.05 20.51
CA LYS A 126 12.74 -14.31 20.23
C LYS A 126 12.68 -14.69 18.76
N SER A 127 11.52 -14.57 18.12
CA SER A 127 11.36 -14.86 16.69
C SER A 127 12.11 -13.86 15.81
N SER A 128 12.20 -12.58 16.18
CA SER A 128 12.97 -11.58 15.44
C SER A 128 14.49 -11.78 15.56
N LYS A 129 14.99 -12.26 16.71
CA LYS A 129 16.42 -12.55 16.92
C LYS A 129 16.92 -13.77 16.16
N SER A 130 16.05 -14.67 15.75
CA SER A 130 16.42 -15.87 14.95
C SER A 130 16.38 -15.62 13.45
N PHE A 131 16.05 -14.40 12.98
CA PHE A 131 15.98 -14.12 11.56
C PHE A 131 17.37 -14.08 10.94
N SER A 132 17.68 -15.07 10.08
CA SER A 132 18.88 -15.10 9.27
C SER A 132 18.56 -15.01 7.79
N MET A 133 19.51 -14.50 6.97
CA MET A 133 19.34 -14.44 5.52
C MET A 133 19.18 -15.85 4.91
N GLU A 134 19.81 -16.86 5.51
CA GLU A 134 19.67 -18.26 5.10
C GLU A 134 18.24 -18.78 5.33
N ASP A 135 17.68 -18.50 6.51
CA ASP A 135 16.31 -18.89 6.82
C ASP A 135 15.30 -18.13 5.94
N PHE A 136 15.56 -16.84 5.68
CA PHE A 136 14.74 -16.06 4.74
C PHE A 136 14.71 -16.71 3.34
N VAL A 137 15.87 -17.06 2.77
CA VAL A 137 15.92 -17.70 1.44
C VAL A 137 15.22 -19.07 1.46
N LYS A 138 15.39 -19.87 2.52
CA LYS A 138 14.69 -21.15 2.67
C LYS A 138 13.17 -21.00 2.78
N HIS A 139 12.72 -19.97 3.50
CA HIS A 139 11.29 -19.66 3.64
C HIS A 139 10.67 -18.97 2.41
N MET A 140 11.50 -18.47 1.48
CA MET A 140 11.00 -17.82 0.27
C MET A 140 10.35 -18.81 -0.72
N ILE A 141 10.87 -20.05 -0.77
CA ILE A 141 10.42 -21.06 -1.74
C ILE A 141 9.38 -21.97 -1.07
N PRO A 142 8.10 -21.97 -1.53
CA PRO A 142 7.09 -22.83 -0.93
C PRO A 142 7.36 -24.31 -1.20
N LYS A 143 7.17 -25.16 -0.18
CA LYS A 143 7.10 -26.61 -0.37
C LYS A 143 5.79 -27.03 -1.03
N SER A 144 4.72 -26.29 -0.76
CA SER A 144 3.39 -26.46 -1.32
C SER A 144 2.68 -25.12 -1.43
N LEU A 145 2.06 -24.87 -2.57
CA LEU A 145 1.24 -23.67 -2.76
C LEU A 145 0.06 -23.63 -1.77
N PHE A 146 -0.58 -24.77 -1.56
CA PHE A 146 -1.74 -24.87 -0.66
C PHE A 146 -1.34 -24.63 0.80
N GLU A 147 -0.16 -25.09 1.22
CA GLU A 147 0.38 -24.80 2.55
C GLU A 147 0.61 -23.30 2.71
N ALA A 148 1.25 -22.65 1.72
CA ALA A 148 1.47 -21.20 1.73
C ALA A 148 0.15 -20.41 1.79
N PHE A 149 -0.90 -20.89 1.15
CA PHE A 149 -2.26 -20.29 1.24
C PHE A 149 -2.89 -20.51 2.62
N ALA A 150 -2.79 -21.71 3.17
CA ALA A 150 -3.38 -22.05 4.47
C ALA A 150 -2.73 -21.29 5.62
N THR A 151 -1.41 -21.06 5.52
CA THR A 151 -0.62 -20.34 6.52
C THR A 151 -0.49 -18.84 6.26
N ASN A 152 -1.06 -18.34 5.15
CA ASN A 152 -0.90 -16.95 4.67
C ASN A 152 0.57 -16.51 4.51
N GLU A 153 1.45 -17.43 4.05
CA GLU A 153 2.86 -17.17 3.77
C GLU A 153 3.00 -16.35 2.48
N VAL A 154 2.78 -15.04 2.59
CA VAL A 154 2.64 -14.14 1.43
C VAL A 154 3.86 -14.15 0.53
N LEU A 155 5.09 -14.20 1.08
CA LEU A 155 6.31 -14.24 0.27
C LEU A 155 6.35 -15.50 -0.61
N GLN A 156 5.99 -16.65 -0.06
CA GLN A 156 5.93 -17.92 -0.79
C GLN A 156 4.89 -17.86 -1.92
N ILE A 157 3.73 -17.26 -1.62
CA ILE A 157 2.67 -17.03 -2.61
C ILE A 157 3.16 -16.14 -3.74
N VAL A 158 3.89 -15.07 -3.43
CA VAL A 158 4.47 -14.14 -4.43
C VAL A 158 5.46 -14.87 -5.33
N VAL A 159 6.40 -15.64 -4.77
CA VAL A 159 7.40 -16.37 -5.57
C VAL A 159 6.72 -17.34 -6.53
N PHE A 160 5.75 -18.11 -6.04
CA PHE A 160 4.98 -19.01 -6.90
C PHE A 160 4.18 -18.25 -7.98
N ALA A 161 3.51 -17.17 -7.61
CA ALA A 161 2.72 -16.36 -8.54
C ALA A 161 3.57 -15.74 -9.65
N VAL A 162 4.79 -15.29 -9.34
CA VAL A 162 5.75 -14.77 -10.33
C VAL A 162 6.15 -15.87 -11.30
N MET A 163 6.59 -17.04 -10.80
CA MET A 163 6.98 -18.16 -11.65
C MET A 163 5.81 -18.64 -12.53
N PHE A 164 4.63 -18.77 -11.95
CA PHE A 164 3.43 -19.22 -12.67
C PHE A 164 2.98 -18.19 -13.72
N GLY A 165 3.01 -16.90 -13.40
CA GLY A 165 2.69 -15.81 -14.32
C GLY A 165 3.65 -15.76 -15.52
N VAL A 166 4.94 -15.93 -15.27
CA VAL A 166 5.96 -16.02 -16.35
C VAL A 166 5.73 -17.27 -17.21
N ALA A 167 5.44 -18.42 -16.62
CA ALA A 167 5.12 -19.64 -17.36
C ALA A 167 3.89 -19.45 -18.24
N LEU A 168 2.80 -18.85 -17.72
CA LEU A 168 1.60 -18.51 -18.48
C LEU A 168 1.90 -17.55 -19.64
N ALA A 169 2.73 -16.54 -19.42
CA ALA A 169 3.12 -15.60 -20.48
C ALA A 169 3.81 -16.30 -21.66
N ASN A 170 4.51 -17.42 -21.42
CA ASN A 170 5.25 -18.18 -22.42
C ASN A 170 4.46 -19.34 -23.03
N LEU A 171 3.26 -19.67 -22.54
CA LEU A 171 2.45 -20.79 -23.04
C LEU A 171 1.72 -20.53 -24.39
N GLY A 172 1.81 -19.31 -24.92
CA GLY A 172 1.03 -18.89 -26.08
C GLY A 172 -0.40 -18.45 -25.73
N GLU A 173 -0.98 -17.63 -26.60
CA GLU A 173 -2.24 -16.95 -26.33
C GLU A 173 -3.45 -17.90 -26.16
N GLU A 174 -3.46 -19.01 -26.86
CA GLU A 174 -4.56 -19.98 -26.82
C GLU A 174 -4.75 -20.55 -25.41
N TYR A 175 -3.65 -20.86 -24.71
CA TYR A 175 -3.67 -21.44 -23.36
C TYR A 175 -3.65 -20.38 -22.28
N SER A 176 -2.93 -19.27 -22.47
CA SER A 176 -2.78 -18.24 -21.45
C SER A 176 -4.02 -17.37 -21.28
N LYS A 177 -4.67 -16.94 -22.38
CA LYS A 177 -5.83 -16.04 -22.32
C LYS A 177 -6.99 -16.55 -21.46
N PRO A 178 -7.43 -17.83 -21.54
CA PRO A 178 -8.52 -18.33 -20.69
C PRO A 178 -8.17 -18.32 -19.22
N VAL A 179 -6.93 -18.71 -18.87
CA VAL A 179 -6.43 -18.78 -17.49
C VAL A 179 -6.29 -17.38 -16.90
N VAL A 180 -5.68 -16.45 -17.65
CA VAL A 180 -5.55 -15.04 -17.23
C VAL A 180 -6.93 -14.40 -17.03
N LYS A 181 -7.88 -14.68 -17.94
CA LYS A 181 -9.26 -14.19 -17.80
C LYS A 181 -9.94 -14.74 -16.54
N LEU A 182 -9.73 -16.03 -16.23
CA LEU A 182 -10.26 -16.64 -15.02
C LEU A 182 -9.71 -15.96 -13.76
N PHE A 183 -8.38 -15.80 -13.65
CA PHE A 183 -7.77 -15.13 -12.50
C PHE A 183 -8.13 -13.65 -12.41
N ASP A 184 -8.30 -12.96 -13.53
CA ASP A 184 -8.80 -11.58 -13.57
C ASP A 184 -10.22 -11.48 -12.98
N ILE A 185 -11.11 -12.39 -13.34
CA ILE A 185 -12.47 -12.47 -12.78
C ILE A 185 -12.41 -12.77 -11.27
N ILE A 186 -11.57 -13.72 -10.84
CA ILE A 186 -11.40 -14.05 -9.42
C ILE A 186 -10.84 -12.85 -8.65
N ALA A 187 -9.83 -12.15 -9.19
CA ALA A 187 -9.28 -10.94 -8.57
C ALA A 187 -10.35 -9.87 -8.39
N HIS A 188 -11.18 -9.62 -9.41
CA HIS A 188 -12.29 -8.67 -9.33
C HIS A 188 -13.34 -9.09 -8.29
N ALA A 189 -13.65 -10.39 -8.19
CA ALA A 189 -14.56 -10.91 -7.17
C ALA A 189 -14.00 -10.69 -5.76
N ILE A 190 -12.70 -10.95 -5.54
CA ILE A 190 -12.03 -10.70 -4.26
C ILE A 190 -11.99 -9.20 -3.95
N LEU A 191 -11.69 -8.33 -4.91
CA LEU A 191 -11.74 -6.88 -4.72
C LEU A 191 -13.16 -6.41 -4.35
N LYS A 192 -14.20 -7.06 -4.89
CA LYS A 192 -15.58 -6.81 -4.47
C LYS A 192 -15.81 -7.22 -3.01
N MET A 193 -15.25 -8.37 -2.58
CA MET A 193 -15.27 -8.81 -1.18
C MET A 193 -14.53 -7.82 -0.27
N VAL A 194 -13.37 -7.29 -0.70
CA VAL A 194 -12.68 -6.19 0.02
C VAL A 194 -13.65 -5.04 0.28
N GLY A 195 -14.40 -4.62 -0.75
CA GLY A 195 -15.41 -3.58 -0.61
C GLY A 195 -16.46 -3.89 0.47
N TYR A 196 -16.92 -5.13 0.58
CA TYR A 196 -17.87 -5.55 1.62
C TYR A 196 -17.22 -5.57 3.00
N ILE A 197 -16.01 -6.14 3.09
CA ILE A 197 -15.26 -6.22 4.35
C ILE A 197 -14.95 -4.81 4.89
N MET A 198 -14.64 -3.85 4.02
CA MET A 198 -14.37 -2.47 4.44
C MET A 198 -15.56 -1.78 5.10
N TRP A 199 -16.81 -2.24 4.89
CA TRP A 199 -17.96 -1.76 5.65
C TRP A 199 -17.95 -2.16 7.13
N PHE A 200 -17.14 -3.18 7.50
CA PHE A 200 -16.87 -3.51 8.91
C PHE A 200 -15.76 -2.65 9.52
N ALA A 201 -15.00 -1.90 8.71
CA ALA A 201 -13.93 -1.04 9.21
C ALA A 201 -14.39 -0.05 10.29
N PRO A 202 -15.56 0.62 10.19
CA PRO A 202 -16.05 1.48 11.27
C PRO A 202 -16.18 0.75 12.61
N LEU A 203 -16.68 -0.49 12.61
CA LEU A 203 -16.77 -1.31 13.83
C LEU A 203 -15.38 -1.67 14.36
N GLY A 204 -14.47 -2.05 13.46
CA GLY A 204 -13.07 -2.32 13.80
C GLY A 204 -12.39 -1.11 14.45
N VAL A 205 -12.58 0.09 13.86
CA VAL A 205 -12.04 1.35 14.37
C VAL A 205 -12.64 1.69 15.74
N LEU A 206 -13.97 1.60 15.87
CA LEU A 206 -14.65 1.84 17.15
C LEU A 206 -14.07 0.94 18.24
N GLY A 207 -13.99 -0.38 17.98
CA GLY A 207 -13.47 -1.35 18.93
C GLY A 207 -12.00 -1.10 19.31
N ALA A 208 -11.15 -0.83 18.33
CA ALA A 208 -9.74 -0.56 18.55
C ALA A 208 -9.51 0.73 19.34
N ILE A 209 -10.15 1.83 18.92
CA ILE A 209 -9.98 3.14 19.58
C ILE A 209 -10.60 3.14 20.98
N ALA A 210 -11.80 2.58 21.15
CA ALA A 210 -12.44 2.50 22.47
C ALA A 210 -11.60 1.66 23.44
N ALA A 211 -11.02 0.55 23.00
CA ALA A 211 -10.13 -0.27 23.80
C ALA A 211 -8.87 0.50 24.24
N VAL A 212 -8.20 1.15 23.29
CA VAL A 212 -6.94 1.88 23.54
C VAL A 212 -7.17 3.10 24.44
N VAL A 213 -8.24 3.88 24.19
CA VAL A 213 -8.56 5.07 24.99
C VAL A 213 -9.01 4.66 26.40
N ALA A 214 -9.75 3.55 26.55
CA ALA A 214 -10.16 3.07 27.87
C ALA A 214 -8.96 2.70 28.75
N THR A 215 -7.91 2.11 28.18
CA THR A 215 -6.72 1.71 28.94
C THR A 215 -5.68 2.81 29.05
N ASN A 216 -5.44 3.61 27.98
CA ASN A 216 -4.32 4.56 27.91
C ASN A 216 -4.75 6.04 28.01
N GLY A 217 -6.04 6.33 28.04
CA GLY A 217 -6.53 7.70 28.04
C GLY A 217 -6.34 8.42 26.69
N PHE A 218 -6.18 9.76 26.76
CA PHE A 218 -6.16 10.62 25.57
C PHE A 218 -4.79 10.79 24.93
N GLU A 219 -3.73 10.23 25.47
CA GLU A 219 -2.37 10.34 24.92
C GLU A 219 -2.26 9.78 23.48
N ILE A 220 -3.12 8.82 23.11
CA ILE A 220 -3.13 8.19 21.79
C ILE A 220 -3.28 9.22 20.65
N PHE A 221 -4.00 10.32 20.87
CA PHE A 221 -4.22 11.32 19.82
C PHE A 221 -2.96 12.10 19.46
N LYS A 222 -1.99 12.20 20.40
CA LYS A 222 -0.69 12.79 20.09
C LYS A 222 0.04 11.96 19.01
N VAL A 223 -0.10 10.64 19.08
CA VAL A 223 0.49 9.72 18.10
C VAL A 223 -0.03 9.99 16.70
N TYR A 224 -1.35 10.15 16.54
CA TYR A 224 -1.93 10.39 15.24
C TYR A 224 -1.53 11.73 14.62
N ALA A 225 -1.54 12.81 15.39
CA ALA A 225 -1.13 14.12 14.90
C ALA A 225 0.30 14.11 14.38
N ILE A 226 1.19 13.45 15.13
CA ILE A 226 2.60 13.31 14.77
C ILE A 226 2.75 12.42 13.55
N TYR A 227 2.08 11.26 13.52
CA TYR A 227 2.11 10.35 12.39
C TYR A 227 1.68 11.05 11.09
N LEU A 228 0.56 11.74 11.08
CA LEU A 228 0.07 12.44 9.89
C LEU A 228 1.03 13.54 9.46
N ARG A 229 1.54 14.35 10.38
CA ARG A 229 2.55 15.37 10.08
C ARG A 229 3.76 14.74 9.41
N ASP A 230 4.28 13.68 9.99
CA ASP A 230 5.51 13.05 9.55
C ASP A 230 5.31 12.28 8.23
N PHE A 231 4.17 11.64 8.07
CA PHE A 231 3.79 10.99 6.81
C PHE A 231 3.65 11.99 5.66
N PHE A 232 2.93 13.11 5.86
CA PHE A 232 2.80 14.13 4.81
C PHE A 232 4.11 14.87 4.54
N PHE A 233 4.95 15.02 5.54
CA PHE A 233 6.33 15.50 5.34
C PHE A 233 7.11 14.51 4.46
N ALA A 234 7.02 13.21 4.72
CA ALA A 234 7.65 12.18 3.90
C ALA A 234 7.12 12.18 2.46
N ILE A 235 5.82 12.32 2.26
CA ILE A 235 5.21 12.50 0.93
C ILE A 235 5.76 13.75 0.23
N ALA A 236 5.91 14.86 0.94
CA ALA A 236 6.45 16.10 0.35
C ALA A 236 7.92 15.92 -0.09
N VAL A 237 8.74 15.23 0.72
CA VAL A 237 10.12 14.88 0.32
C VAL A 237 10.14 13.97 -0.92
N LEU A 238 9.28 12.95 -0.95
CA LEU A 238 9.15 12.09 -2.14
C LEU A 238 8.75 12.89 -3.38
N TRP A 239 7.81 13.82 -3.25
CA TRP A 239 7.41 14.70 -4.35
C TRP A 239 8.57 15.56 -4.84
N LEU A 240 9.37 16.12 -3.92
CA LEU A 240 10.55 16.89 -4.30
C LEU A 240 11.53 16.06 -5.14
N VAL A 241 11.78 14.81 -4.73
CA VAL A 241 12.66 13.89 -5.48
C VAL A 241 12.06 13.54 -6.85
N LEU A 242 10.78 13.17 -6.92
CA LEU A 242 10.10 12.83 -8.17
C LEU A 242 10.09 14.05 -9.14
N LEU A 243 9.79 15.23 -8.62
CA LEU A 243 9.78 16.46 -9.42
C LEU A 243 11.19 16.87 -9.87
N LEU A 244 12.21 16.68 -9.03
CA LEU A 244 13.59 16.91 -9.41
C LEU A 244 14.02 16.00 -10.57
N VAL A 245 13.74 14.69 -10.45
CA VAL A 245 14.02 13.72 -11.52
C VAL A 245 13.22 14.07 -12.78
N GLY A 246 11.93 14.39 -12.61
CA GLY A 246 11.08 14.85 -13.70
C GLY A 246 11.64 16.10 -14.40
N TYR A 247 12.16 17.06 -13.63
CA TYR A 247 12.78 18.27 -14.20
C TYR A 247 14.09 17.97 -14.95
N LEU A 248 14.92 17.12 -14.40
CA LEU A 248 16.16 16.69 -15.07
C LEU A 248 15.88 16.02 -16.42
N ILE A 249 14.77 15.26 -16.51
CA ILE A 249 14.38 14.58 -17.75
C ILE A 249 13.61 15.51 -18.69
N LEU A 250 12.56 16.19 -18.23
CA LEU A 250 11.63 16.95 -19.07
C LEU A 250 12.03 18.43 -19.25
N GLY A 251 12.88 18.95 -18.35
CA GLY A 251 13.20 20.36 -18.30
C GLY A 251 11.98 21.22 -17.97
N ASN A 252 11.88 22.38 -18.58
CA ASN A 252 10.78 23.35 -18.38
C ASN A 252 9.39 22.75 -18.73
N ARG A 253 9.33 21.70 -19.54
CA ARG A 253 8.08 21.02 -19.89
C ARG A 253 7.41 20.36 -18.68
N LEU A 254 8.16 20.08 -17.59
CA LEU A 254 7.58 19.58 -16.36
C LEU A 254 6.47 20.50 -15.82
N PHE A 255 6.69 21.83 -15.85
CA PHE A 255 5.68 22.79 -15.34
C PHE A 255 4.40 22.79 -16.17
N ASP A 256 4.50 22.55 -17.47
CA ASP A 256 3.33 22.38 -18.34
C ASP A 256 2.59 21.08 -18.02
N LEU A 257 3.33 19.99 -17.83
CA LEU A 257 2.77 18.71 -17.39
C LEU A 257 2.00 18.85 -16.08
N LEU A 258 2.59 19.50 -15.06
CA LEU A 258 1.95 19.69 -13.75
C LEU A 258 0.66 20.53 -13.84
N LYS A 259 0.64 21.55 -14.71
CA LYS A 259 -0.58 22.34 -14.95
C LYS A 259 -1.70 21.50 -15.53
N ARG A 260 -1.40 20.52 -16.40
CA ARG A 260 -2.38 19.65 -17.04
C ARG A 260 -2.95 18.61 -16.07
N ILE A 261 -2.09 18.07 -15.22
CA ILE A 261 -2.52 16.96 -14.31
C ILE A 261 -3.08 17.45 -12.98
N LYS A 262 -3.17 18.76 -12.73
CA LYS A 262 -3.71 19.30 -11.48
C LYS A 262 -5.12 18.77 -11.14
N GLU A 263 -5.99 18.65 -12.16
CA GLU A 263 -7.35 18.14 -11.99
C GLU A 263 -7.34 16.62 -11.68
N PRO A 264 -6.65 15.75 -12.44
CA PRO A 264 -6.43 14.36 -12.07
C PRO A 264 -5.86 14.17 -10.66
N LEU A 265 -4.88 14.99 -10.26
CA LEU A 265 -4.31 14.92 -8.91
C LEU A 265 -5.36 15.20 -7.82
N LEU A 266 -6.18 16.24 -8.00
CA LEU A 266 -7.25 16.58 -7.05
C LEU A 266 -8.35 15.52 -7.00
N ILE A 267 -8.72 14.93 -8.14
CA ILE A 267 -9.70 13.85 -8.19
C ILE A 267 -9.15 12.62 -7.47
N ALA A 268 -7.91 12.21 -7.73
CA ALA A 268 -7.28 11.07 -7.06
C ALA A 268 -7.16 11.29 -5.54
N PHE A 269 -6.80 12.50 -5.11
CA PHE A 269 -6.77 12.90 -3.71
C PHE A 269 -8.17 12.77 -3.07
N SER A 270 -9.20 13.34 -3.70
CA SER A 270 -10.54 13.37 -3.13
C SER A 270 -11.24 12.02 -3.14
N THR A 271 -10.96 11.17 -4.14
CA THR A 271 -11.57 9.84 -4.28
C THR A 271 -10.77 8.72 -3.62
N THR A 272 -9.54 9.02 -3.15
CA THR A 272 -8.58 8.02 -2.67
C THR A 272 -8.33 6.88 -3.68
N SER A 273 -8.49 7.17 -4.97
CA SER A 273 -8.31 6.20 -6.05
C SER A 273 -7.54 6.81 -7.22
N SER A 274 -6.35 6.27 -7.47
CA SER A 274 -5.58 6.65 -8.65
C SER A 274 -6.19 6.14 -9.96
N GLU A 275 -6.94 5.04 -9.93
CA GLU A 275 -7.63 4.48 -11.11
C GLU A 275 -8.81 5.33 -11.58
N ALA A 276 -9.45 6.06 -10.66
CA ALA A 276 -10.59 6.92 -11.01
C ALA A 276 -10.25 8.01 -12.03
N VAL A 277 -8.97 8.38 -12.14
CA VAL A 277 -8.49 9.44 -13.04
C VAL A 277 -7.91 8.91 -14.34
N PHE A 278 -7.88 7.58 -14.54
CA PHE A 278 -7.23 6.96 -15.69
C PHE A 278 -7.65 7.55 -17.05
N PRO A 279 -8.95 7.67 -17.40
CA PRO A 279 -9.35 8.19 -18.70
C PRO A 279 -8.89 9.64 -18.90
N LYS A 280 -9.01 10.46 -17.87
CA LYS A 280 -8.60 11.87 -17.91
C LYS A 280 -7.08 12.01 -18.05
N LEU A 281 -6.35 11.14 -17.37
CA LEU A 281 -4.87 11.17 -17.44
C LEU A 281 -4.34 10.76 -18.80
N VAL A 282 -5.00 9.78 -19.47
CA VAL A 282 -4.70 9.43 -20.87
C VAL A 282 -4.85 10.66 -21.76
N GLU A 283 -5.99 11.35 -21.69
CA GLU A 283 -6.26 12.55 -22.48
C GLU A 283 -5.21 13.64 -22.25
N GLU A 284 -4.88 13.95 -21.01
CA GLU A 284 -3.94 15.01 -20.67
C GLU A 284 -2.49 14.68 -21.07
N LEU A 285 -2.08 13.41 -21.00
CA LEU A 285 -0.76 12.96 -21.44
C LEU A 285 -0.64 13.01 -22.99
N GLU A 286 -1.68 12.65 -23.72
CA GLU A 286 -1.71 12.78 -25.17
C GLU A 286 -1.67 14.26 -25.59
N LYS A 287 -2.43 15.13 -24.96
CA LYS A 287 -2.36 16.59 -25.17
C LYS A 287 -1.00 17.17 -24.83
N PHE A 288 -0.31 16.64 -23.84
CA PHE A 288 1.05 17.02 -23.49
C PHE A 288 2.06 16.66 -24.60
N GLY A 289 1.68 15.77 -25.51
CA GLY A 289 2.47 15.31 -26.65
C GLY A 289 3.08 13.91 -26.48
N CYS A 290 2.66 13.13 -25.48
CA CYS A 290 3.04 11.73 -25.39
C CYS A 290 2.33 10.92 -26.48
N ASN A 291 3.07 10.02 -27.15
CA ASN A 291 2.49 9.14 -28.15
C ASN A 291 1.42 8.22 -27.52
N SER A 292 0.23 8.16 -28.16
CA SER A 292 -0.92 7.39 -27.66
C SER A 292 -0.60 5.92 -27.39
N ARG A 293 0.27 5.27 -28.20
CA ARG A 293 0.68 3.88 -27.99
C ARG A 293 1.46 3.70 -26.71
N ILE A 294 2.35 4.67 -26.39
CA ILE A 294 3.14 4.65 -25.15
C ILE A 294 2.25 4.90 -23.95
N VAL A 295 1.35 5.89 -24.03
CA VAL A 295 0.38 6.19 -22.96
C VAL A 295 -0.49 4.97 -22.66
N SER A 296 -1.10 4.38 -23.70
CA SER A 296 -2.00 3.22 -23.58
C SER A 296 -1.30 1.98 -23.04
N PHE A 297 0.02 1.87 -23.16
CA PHE A 297 0.80 0.76 -22.65
C PHE A 297 1.35 1.01 -21.25
N ILE A 298 2.05 2.12 -21.03
CA ILE A 298 2.76 2.37 -19.76
C ILE A 298 1.78 2.70 -18.62
N LEU A 299 0.74 3.49 -18.91
CA LEU A 299 -0.15 3.97 -17.87
C LEU A 299 -0.91 2.83 -17.17
N PRO A 300 -1.54 1.87 -17.87
CA PRO A 300 -2.16 0.70 -17.22
C PRO A 300 -1.17 -0.15 -16.42
N LEU A 301 0.04 -0.36 -16.95
CA LEU A 301 1.10 -1.06 -16.22
C LEU A 301 1.51 -0.31 -14.95
N GLY A 302 1.61 1.02 -15.03
CA GLY A 302 1.96 1.87 -13.90
C GLY A 302 0.98 1.72 -12.74
N TYR A 303 -0.31 1.56 -13.02
CA TYR A 303 -1.31 1.30 -11.95
C TYR A 303 -1.11 0.00 -11.19
N SER A 304 -0.36 -0.95 -11.75
CA SER A 304 -0.03 -2.21 -11.08
C SER A 304 1.40 -2.25 -10.55
N PHE A 305 2.33 -1.52 -11.16
CA PHE A 305 3.77 -1.67 -10.89
C PHE A 305 4.46 -0.41 -10.36
N ASN A 306 3.88 0.77 -10.54
CA ASN A 306 4.47 2.06 -10.15
C ASN A 306 3.60 2.82 -9.15
N LEU A 307 3.51 2.30 -7.96
CA LEU A 307 2.68 2.82 -6.87
C LEU A 307 3.53 3.54 -5.81
N ASP A 308 4.22 4.63 -6.21
CA ASP A 308 5.21 5.34 -5.39
C ASP A 308 4.66 5.78 -4.03
N GLY A 309 3.46 6.36 -4.01
CA GLY A 309 2.80 6.74 -2.77
C GLY A 309 2.42 5.55 -1.90
N SER A 310 2.05 4.41 -2.52
CA SER A 310 1.76 3.18 -1.79
C SER A 310 3.02 2.59 -1.17
N MET A 311 4.16 2.61 -1.89
CA MET A 311 5.45 2.19 -1.35
C MET A 311 5.82 2.97 -0.12
N MET A 312 5.77 4.31 -0.20
CA MET A 312 6.00 5.21 0.92
C MET A 312 5.10 4.89 2.11
N TYR A 313 3.79 4.77 1.86
CA TYR A 313 2.80 4.51 2.90
C TYR A 313 3.03 3.16 3.59
N MET A 314 3.23 2.10 2.81
CA MET A 314 3.41 0.77 3.38
C MET A 314 4.66 0.67 4.25
N THR A 315 5.78 1.27 3.82
CA THR A 315 7.00 1.32 4.63
C THR A 315 6.78 2.10 5.91
N PHE A 316 6.24 3.32 5.76
CA PHE A 316 6.03 4.22 6.88
C PHE A 316 5.12 3.61 7.95
N ALA A 317 4.01 3.00 7.50
CA ALA A 317 3.04 2.36 8.37
C ALA A 317 3.60 1.10 9.07
N SER A 318 4.32 0.24 8.35
CA SER A 318 4.86 -0.99 8.93
C SER A 318 5.92 -0.71 10.00
N ILE A 319 6.84 0.23 9.73
CA ILE A 319 7.86 0.63 10.71
C ILE A 319 7.23 1.38 11.89
N PHE A 320 6.25 2.24 11.64
CA PHE A 320 5.50 2.92 12.71
C PHE A 320 4.84 1.93 13.66
N ILE A 321 4.20 0.88 13.15
CA ILE A 321 3.63 -0.19 13.98
C ILE A 321 4.73 -0.88 14.79
N ALA A 322 5.86 -1.24 14.17
CA ALA A 322 6.99 -1.83 14.88
C ALA A 322 7.48 -0.94 16.03
N GLN A 323 7.64 0.37 15.76
CA GLN A 323 8.05 1.36 16.79
C GLN A 323 7.05 1.44 17.95
N ILE A 324 5.74 1.46 17.70
CA ILE A 324 4.71 1.48 18.75
C ILE A 324 4.81 0.25 19.63
N TYR A 325 5.06 -0.93 19.04
CA TYR A 325 5.21 -2.16 19.80
C TYR A 325 6.62 -2.33 20.42
N GLY A 326 7.50 -1.36 20.26
CA GLY A 326 8.87 -1.40 20.77
C GLY A 326 9.72 -2.49 20.12
N ILE A 327 9.37 -2.91 18.90
CA ILE A 327 10.10 -3.90 18.14
C ILE A 327 11.24 -3.21 17.40
N GLU A 328 12.46 -3.39 17.90
CA GLU A 328 13.67 -2.88 17.26
C GLU A 328 14.06 -3.81 16.09
N MET A 329 13.91 -3.31 14.88
CA MET A 329 14.33 -4.02 13.68
C MET A 329 15.76 -3.63 13.31
N THR A 330 16.62 -4.62 13.07
CA THR A 330 17.94 -4.38 12.49
C THR A 330 17.82 -3.80 11.09
N LEU A 331 18.82 -3.07 10.62
CA LEU A 331 18.83 -2.51 9.27
C LEU A 331 18.63 -3.61 8.20
N GLY A 332 19.21 -4.80 8.42
CA GLY A 332 19.03 -5.95 7.52
C GLY A 332 17.58 -6.42 7.42
N GLN A 333 16.88 -6.50 8.56
CA GLN A 333 15.45 -6.84 8.60
C GLN A 333 14.61 -5.77 7.91
N GLN A 334 14.90 -4.49 8.14
CA GLN A 334 14.20 -3.38 7.49
C GLN A 334 14.39 -3.41 5.98
N ILE A 335 15.62 -3.59 5.48
CA ILE A 335 15.89 -3.74 4.04
C ILE A 335 15.16 -4.95 3.46
N THR A 336 15.18 -6.08 4.16
CA THR A 336 14.43 -7.28 3.72
C THR A 336 12.93 -7.00 3.64
N MET A 337 12.38 -6.29 4.62
CA MET A 337 10.99 -5.87 4.61
C MET A 337 10.66 -4.96 3.42
N LEU A 338 11.56 -4.04 3.04
CA LEU A 338 11.38 -3.22 1.83
C LEU A 338 11.32 -4.08 0.57
N LEU A 339 12.18 -5.08 0.45
CA LEU A 339 12.17 -6.00 -0.69
C LEU A 339 10.86 -6.82 -0.74
N VAL A 340 10.39 -7.29 0.40
CA VAL A 340 9.09 -7.97 0.50
C VAL A 340 7.96 -7.03 0.09
N LEU A 341 7.89 -5.82 0.63
CA LEU A 341 6.92 -4.81 0.26
C LEU A 341 6.97 -4.48 -1.23
N MET A 342 8.16 -4.37 -1.80
CA MET A 342 8.33 -4.13 -3.23
C MET A 342 7.72 -5.25 -4.07
N LEU A 343 7.92 -6.50 -3.68
CA LEU A 343 7.40 -7.65 -4.42
C LEU A 343 5.88 -7.83 -4.22
N THR A 344 5.42 -7.80 -2.98
CA THR A 344 4.00 -8.03 -2.63
C THR A 344 3.09 -6.90 -3.12
N SER A 345 3.62 -5.70 -3.27
CA SER A 345 2.88 -4.55 -3.78
C SER A 345 2.59 -4.60 -5.28
N LYS A 346 3.30 -5.42 -6.03
CA LYS A 346 3.07 -5.52 -7.48
C LYS A 346 1.74 -6.23 -7.75
N GLY A 347 0.93 -5.62 -8.61
CA GLY A 347 -0.42 -6.12 -8.91
C GLY A 347 -1.52 -5.65 -7.95
N ILE A 348 -1.19 -4.82 -6.94
CA ILE A 348 -2.24 -4.16 -6.15
C ILE A 348 -2.99 -3.20 -7.07
N ALA A 349 -4.33 -3.29 -7.04
CA ALA A 349 -5.16 -2.29 -7.71
C ALA A 349 -5.02 -0.91 -7.05
N GLY A 350 -5.08 0.16 -7.84
CA GLY A 350 -5.05 1.54 -7.35
C GLY A 350 -6.35 1.99 -6.66
N VAL A 351 -7.00 1.06 -5.95
CA VAL A 351 -8.26 1.28 -5.23
C VAL A 351 -8.01 1.67 -3.78
N PRO A 352 -8.98 2.32 -3.13
CA PRO A 352 -8.86 2.71 -1.73
C PRO A 352 -8.51 1.54 -0.82
N ARG A 353 -7.58 1.75 0.11
CA ARG A 353 -7.19 0.82 1.19
C ARG A 353 -6.54 -0.50 0.77
N ALA A 354 -6.19 -0.67 -0.50
CA ALA A 354 -5.49 -1.88 -0.96
C ALA A 354 -4.14 -2.09 -0.23
N SER A 355 -3.47 -1.02 0.15
CA SER A 355 -2.18 -1.08 0.87
C SER A 355 -2.29 -1.68 2.27
N LEU A 356 -3.44 -1.56 2.96
CA LEU A 356 -3.62 -2.12 4.32
C LEU A 356 -3.45 -3.63 4.35
N VAL A 357 -3.92 -4.31 3.31
CA VAL A 357 -3.80 -5.77 3.18
C VAL A 357 -2.34 -6.18 3.17
N ILE A 358 -1.51 -5.45 2.42
CA ILE A 358 -0.07 -5.73 2.33
C ILE A 358 0.66 -5.38 3.63
N ILE A 359 0.28 -4.28 4.28
CA ILE A 359 0.86 -3.91 5.59
C ILE A 359 0.61 -5.02 6.60
N VAL A 360 -0.63 -5.53 6.72
CA VAL A 360 -0.98 -6.63 7.64
C VAL A 360 -0.16 -7.88 7.34
N ALA A 361 -0.08 -8.26 6.05
CA ALA A 361 0.69 -9.41 5.62
C ALA A 361 2.18 -9.27 5.97
N THR A 362 2.76 -8.11 5.66
CA THR A 362 4.18 -7.83 5.93
C THR A 362 4.47 -7.79 7.44
N CYS A 363 3.63 -7.13 8.23
CA CYS A 363 3.76 -7.13 9.69
C CYS A 363 3.81 -8.56 10.25
N SER A 364 2.88 -9.43 9.81
CA SER A 364 2.85 -10.83 10.24
C SER A 364 4.13 -11.59 9.89
N MET A 365 4.72 -11.33 8.72
CA MET A 365 5.98 -11.99 8.29
C MET A 365 7.19 -11.60 9.14
N PHE A 366 7.21 -10.37 9.65
CA PHE A 366 8.34 -9.86 10.45
C PHE A 366 8.07 -9.91 11.96
N GLY A 367 7.06 -10.68 12.39
CA GLY A 367 6.72 -10.82 13.80
C GLY A 367 6.15 -9.53 14.43
N ILE A 368 5.70 -8.58 13.62
CA ILE A 368 5.00 -7.39 14.08
C ILE A 368 3.53 -7.74 14.27
N PRO A 369 2.91 -7.44 15.42
CA PRO A 369 1.51 -7.77 15.67
C PRO A 369 0.59 -7.19 14.60
N PRO A 370 -0.14 -8.03 13.83
CA PRO A 370 -1.03 -7.55 12.76
C PRO A 370 -2.19 -6.70 13.31
N GLU A 371 -2.51 -6.83 14.60
CA GLU A 371 -3.50 -6.01 15.30
C GLU A 371 -3.11 -4.52 15.33
N GLY A 372 -1.81 -4.19 15.20
CA GLY A 372 -1.33 -2.83 15.10
C GLY A 372 -1.91 -2.05 13.93
N ILE A 373 -2.41 -2.72 12.90
CA ILE A 373 -3.13 -2.08 11.79
C ILE A 373 -4.37 -1.32 12.26
N ALA A 374 -5.01 -1.78 13.34
CA ALA A 374 -6.18 -1.12 13.92
C ALA A 374 -5.87 0.32 14.38
N LEU A 375 -4.63 0.60 14.75
CA LEU A 375 -4.19 1.94 15.13
C LEU A 375 -4.08 2.88 13.92
N ILE A 376 -3.85 2.35 12.73
CA ILE A 376 -3.72 3.15 11.50
C ILE A 376 -5.08 3.35 10.82
N LEU A 377 -6.03 2.42 10.99
CA LEU A 377 -7.33 2.48 10.33
C LEU A 377 -8.05 3.83 10.42
N PRO A 378 -8.05 4.55 11.57
CA PRO A 378 -8.74 5.84 11.68
C PRO A 378 -8.16 6.92 10.76
N ILE A 379 -6.86 6.86 10.51
CA ILE A 379 -6.11 7.86 9.72
C ILE A 379 -5.80 7.39 8.30
N ASP A 380 -6.07 6.12 7.99
CA ASP A 380 -5.78 5.50 6.71
C ASP A 380 -6.36 6.29 5.51
N HIS A 381 -7.58 6.79 5.63
CA HIS A 381 -8.20 7.58 4.56
C HIS A 381 -7.38 8.83 4.20
N PHE A 382 -6.83 9.54 5.18
CA PHE A 382 -5.97 10.70 4.94
C PHE A 382 -4.66 10.29 4.28
N CYS A 383 -4.08 9.17 4.73
CA CYS A 383 -2.89 8.62 4.09
C CYS A 383 -3.17 8.19 2.65
N ASP A 384 -4.34 7.57 2.40
CA ASP A 384 -4.79 7.17 1.06
C ASP A 384 -4.98 8.35 0.11
N MET A 385 -5.41 9.52 0.60
CA MET A 385 -5.49 10.75 -0.20
C MET A 385 -4.10 11.12 -0.76
N GLY A 386 -3.11 11.23 0.13
CA GLY A 386 -1.72 11.54 -0.25
C GLY A 386 -1.09 10.46 -1.13
N ARG A 387 -1.31 9.19 -0.76
CA ARG A 387 -0.84 8.02 -1.50
C ARG A 387 -1.34 8.00 -2.95
N SER A 388 -2.66 8.14 -3.14
CA SER A 388 -3.29 8.06 -4.46
C SER A 388 -2.86 9.18 -5.38
N MET A 389 -2.77 10.41 -4.86
CA MET A 389 -2.26 11.57 -5.59
C MET A 389 -0.80 11.36 -6.02
N THR A 390 0.05 10.81 -5.15
CA THR A 390 1.46 10.51 -5.44
C THR A 390 1.60 9.43 -6.51
N ASN A 391 0.77 8.39 -6.49
CA ASN A 391 0.74 7.37 -7.53
C ASN A 391 0.43 7.95 -8.92
N VAL A 392 -0.52 8.89 -9.00
CA VAL A 392 -0.85 9.59 -10.26
C VAL A 392 0.34 10.40 -10.76
N LEU A 393 1.02 11.14 -9.87
CA LEU A 393 2.22 11.89 -10.23
C LEU A 393 3.32 10.97 -10.78
N GLY A 394 3.63 9.89 -10.06
CA GLY A 394 4.65 8.91 -10.45
C GLY A 394 4.37 8.29 -11.82
N ASN A 395 3.13 7.86 -12.07
CA ASN A 395 2.71 7.28 -13.35
C ASN A 395 2.78 8.29 -14.50
N THR A 396 2.42 9.53 -14.23
CA THR A 396 2.53 10.63 -15.19
C THR A 396 3.98 10.89 -15.60
N LEU A 397 4.88 10.96 -14.61
CA LEU A 397 6.30 11.17 -14.84
C LEU A 397 6.92 9.98 -15.58
N ALA A 398 6.59 8.74 -15.20
CA ALA A 398 7.05 7.52 -15.87
C ALA A 398 6.67 7.53 -17.36
N THR A 399 5.40 7.78 -17.66
CA THR A 399 4.88 7.80 -19.04
C THR A 399 5.56 8.89 -19.88
N SER A 400 5.71 10.08 -19.31
CA SER A 400 6.34 11.21 -19.99
C SER A 400 7.85 11.01 -20.20
N ALA A 401 8.54 10.45 -19.21
CA ALA A 401 9.98 10.16 -19.29
C ALA A 401 10.25 9.10 -20.37
N VAL A 402 9.50 8.00 -20.37
CA VAL A 402 9.69 6.94 -21.38
C VAL A 402 9.33 7.47 -22.77
N SER A 403 8.26 8.29 -22.90
CA SER A 403 7.94 8.96 -24.19
C SER A 403 9.09 9.79 -24.70
N LYS A 404 9.77 10.54 -23.83
CA LYS A 404 10.95 11.32 -24.20
C LYS A 404 12.15 10.44 -24.59
N TRP A 405 12.42 9.38 -23.81
CA TRP A 405 13.53 8.46 -24.11
C TRP A 405 13.35 7.64 -25.39
N GLU A 406 12.11 7.49 -25.84
CA GLU A 406 11.77 6.87 -27.13
C GLU A 406 11.76 7.87 -28.30
N GLY A 407 11.99 9.17 -28.05
CA GLY A 407 11.84 10.21 -29.07
C GLY A 407 10.40 10.40 -29.54
N GLN A 408 9.42 9.97 -28.74
CA GLN A 408 7.99 9.99 -29.03
C GLN A 408 7.24 11.05 -28.19
N LEU A 409 7.94 12.06 -27.68
CA LEU A 409 7.38 13.22 -27.00
C LEU A 409 7.41 14.43 -27.95
N THR A 410 6.30 14.71 -28.60
CA THR A 410 6.12 15.84 -29.52
C THR A 410 5.75 17.13 -28.78
N GLU A 411 5.66 18.25 -29.49
CA GLU A 411 5.10 19.48 -28.95
C GLU A 411 3.64 19.29 -28.53
N PRO A 412 3.18 20.00 -27.46
CA PRO A 412 1.80 19.91 -27.00
C PRO A 412 0.80 20.24 -28.11
N LEU A 413 -0.26 19.42 -28.23
CA LEU A 413 -1.25 19.52 -29.31
C LEU A 413 -2.03 20.85 -29.31
N ASP A 414 -2.14 21.51 -28.18
CA ASP A 414 -2.85 22.80 -28.01
C ASP A 414 -1.95 24.04 -28.28
N LYS A 415 -0.69 23.81 -28.68
CA LYS A 415 0.23 24.87 -29.16
C LYS A 415 0.40 24.86 -30.67
N ILE A 416 -0.21 23.89 -31.32
CA ILE A 416 -0.28 23.76 -32.77
C ILE A 416 -1.63 24.28 -33.25
#